data_08f518567247dcf1a3fd8b315d931e3b
#
_entry.id   08f518567247dcf1a3fd8b315d931e3b
#
_cell.length_a   1.000
_cell.length_b   1.000
_cell.length_c   1.000
_cell.angle_alpha   90.00
_cell.angle_beta   90.00
_cell.angle_gamma   90.00
#
_symmetry.space_group_name_H-M   'P 1'
#
loop_
_entity.id
_entity.type
_entity.pdbx_description
1 polymer ?
#
loop_
_entity_poly.entity_id
_entity_poly.type
_entity_poly.pdbx_seq_one_letter_code
_entity_poly.pdbx_strand_id
1 'polypeptide(L)'
;EKIVEQKDANDFEKSITEINTGTYIFDNKSLFKALNEITTDNAQGEYYLTDVIEIFKKAGQTVAAHILDDFDESLGVNDRVALSQAELTMRKRINHQHMVNGVTLIDPATTYIDSEVTIGEETVIEANVTIKGNTFIGKNVLITNGSRIENSEIHSNCEVRNSTVEESRMSVGSNVGPYAHLRPGTVLSEEVHVGNFVEIKGSTLGKGTKAGHLTYIGNATV
;
A
#
# COMPACT_ATOMS: atom_id res chain seq x y z
N GLU A 1 1.93 -16.84 34.57
CA GLU A 1 3.18 -16.85 33.81
C GLU A 1 3.54 -15.41 33.45
N LYS A 2 4.66 -15.16 32.88
CA LYS A 2 5.25 -13.83 32.61
C LYS A 2 5.67 -13.71 31.15
N ILE A 3 5.95 -12.50 30.69
CA ILE A 3 6.66 -12.24 29.44
C ILE A 3 8.14 -12.05 29.80
N VAL A 4 9.04 -12.67 29.03
CA VAL A 4 10.48 -12.61 29.29
C VAL A 4 11.19 -12.04 28.06
N GLU A 5 11.98 -11.00 28.29
CA GLU A 5 12.79 -10.39 27.23
C GLU A 5 13.93 -11.34 26.82
N GLN A 6 14.31 -11.32 25.55
CA GLN A 6 15.31 -12.22 24.97
C GLN A 6 16.63 -12.27 25.76
N LYS A 7 17.08 -11.13 26.30
CA LYS A 7 18.34 -11.02 27.03
C LYS A 7 18.29 -11.61 28.44
N ASP A 8 17.09 -11.67 29.03
CA ASP A 8 16.86 -12.22 30.37
C ASP A 8 16.40 -13.66 30.34
N ALA A 9 16.10 -14.22 29.15
CA ALA A 9 15.57 -15.56 28.97
C ALA A 9 16.62 -16.62 29.17
N ASN A 10 16.29 -17.68 29.95
CA ASN A 10 17.08 -18.91 30.08
C ASN A 10 16.92 -19.79 28.82
N ASP A 11 17.66 -20.91 28.73
CA ASP A 11 17.68 -21.78 27.54
C ASP A 11 16.30 -22.40 27.23
N PHE A 12 15.51 -22.70 28.26
CA PHE A 12 14.14 -23.19 28.07
C PHE A 12 13.23 -22.10 27.54
N GLU A 13 13.27 -20.90 28.12
CA GLU A 13 12.47 -19.75 27.67
C GLU A 13 12.80 -19.34 26.23
N LYS A 14 14.07 -19.43 25.82
CA LYS A 14 14.51 -19.20 24.42
C LYS A 14 13.99 -20.25 23.42
N SER A 15 13.59 -21.43 23.90
CA SER A 15 12.98 -22.45 23.03
C SER A 15 11.50 -22.23 22.76
N ILE A 16 10.86 -21.28 23.45
CA ILE A 16 9.44 -20.93 23.24
C ILE A 16 9.30 -20.15 21.95
N THR A 17 8.41 -20.61 21.07
CA THR A 17 8.16 -20.00 19.76
C THR A 17 7.03 -18.96 19.76
N GLU A 18 6.23 -18.92 20.83
CA GLU A 18 5.22 -17.89 21.03
C GLU A 18 5.90 -16.59 21.48
N ILE A 19 5.68 -15.51 20.73
CA ILE A 19 6.29 -14.20 20.97
C ILE A 19 5.26 -13.17 21.39
N ASN A 20 5.71 -12.17 22.14
CA ASN A 20 4.94 -11.01 22.48
C ASN A 20 5.00 -9.97 21.35
N THR A 21 3.84 -9.51 20.87
CA THR A 21 3.74 -8.52 19.78
C THR A 21 3.89 -7.08 20.26
N GLY A 22 3.93 -6.83 21.58
CA GLY A 22 4.02 -5.48 22.14
C GLY A 22 2.70 -4.70 22.11
N THR A 23 1.60 -5.32 21.73
CA THR A 23 0.27 -4.66 21.71
C THR A 23 -0.55 -5.09 22.90
N TYR A 24 -1.04 -4.12 23.70
CA TYR A 24 -1.74 -4.37 24.96
C TYR A 24 -3.02 -3.56 25.10
N ILE A 25 -3.98 -4.12 25.82
CA ILE A 25 -5.16 -3.42 26.32
C ILE A 25 -5.18 -3.59 27.84
N PHE A 26 -5.14 -2.48 28.56
CA PHE A 26 -5.12 -2.45 30.02
C PHE A 26 -6.31 -1.70 30.63
N ASP A 27 -6.75 -2.14 31.80
CA ASP A 27 -7.49 -1.24 32.70
C ASP A 27 -6.56 -0.12 33.17
N ASN A 28 -6.99 1.12 32.87
CA ASN A 28 -6.15 2.29 33.08
C ASN A 28 -5.71 2.48 34.57
N LYS A 29 -6.63 2.25 35.51
CA LYS A 29 -6.33 2.44 36.94
C LYS A 29 -5.35 1.38 37.46
N SER A 30 -5.53 0.17 37.01
CA SER A 30 -4.64 -0.96 37.35
C SER A 30 -3.25 -0.79 36.76
N LEU A 31 -3.18 -0.34 35.49
CA LEU A 31 -1.91 -0.07 34.82
C LEU A 31 -1.06 0.95 35.59
N PHE A 32 -1.63 2.12 35.91
CA PHE A 32 -0.88 3.17 36.60
C PHE A 32 -0.46 2.79 38.02
N LYS A 33 -1.15 1.85 38.68
CA LYS A 33 -0.67 1.27 39.94
C LYS A 33 0.54 0.36 39.69
N ALA A 34 0.45 -0.55 38.73
CA ALA A 34 1.51 -1.50 38.43
C ALA A 34 2.79 -0.82 37.91
N LEU A 35 2.67 0.28 37.17
CA LEU A 35 3.82 1.07 36.69
C LEU A 35 4.70 1.60 37.84
N ASN A 36 4.16 1.81 39.05
CA ASN A 36 4.94 2.22 40.21
C ASN A 36 5.70 1.04 40.87
N GLU A 37 5.39 -0.19 40.47
CA GLU A 37 6.01 -1.42 41.02
C GLU A 37 7.06 -2.00 40.06
N ILE A 38 7.17 -1.51 38.83
CA ILE A 38 8.21 -1.94 37.86
C ILE A 38 9.59 -1.49 38.36
N THR A 39 10.56 -2.38 38.22
CA THR A 39 11.95 -2.12 38.60
C THR A 39 12.88 -2.22 37.38
N THR A 40 14.13 -1.84 37.58
CA THR A 40 15.19 -2.00 36.56
C THR A 40 16.11 -3.19 36.83
N ASP A 41 15.65 -4.14 37.64
CA ASP A 41 16.43 -5.35 37.99
C ASP A 41 16.31 -6.39 36.85
N ASN A 42 16.97 -6.09 35.74
CA ASN A 42 17.01 -6.90 34.52
C ASN A 42 18.33 -6.69 33.78
N ALA A 43 18.60 -7.49 32.77
CA ALA A 43 19.86 -7.50 32.02
C ALA A 43 20.19 -6.16 31.30
N GLN A 44 19.21 -5.32 31.05
CA GLN A 44 19.38 -4.05 30.37
C GLN A 44 19.37 -2.83 31.34
N GLY A 45 18.94 -3.02 32.60
CA GLY A 45 18.77 -1.93 33.54
C GLY A 45 17.66 -0.95 33.16
N GLU A 46 16.65 -1.41 32.43
CA GLU A 46 15.54 -0.60 31.90
C GLU A 46 14.21 -0.97 32.56
N TYR A 47 13.23 -0.07 32.50
CA TYR A 47 11.86 -0.37 32.91
C TYR A 47 11.13 -1.13 31.78
N TYR A 48 10.73 -2.37 32.04
CA TYR A 48 9.99 -3.17 31.06
C TYR A 48 8.48 -3.09 31.29
N LEU A 49 7.73 -2.58 30.31
CA LEU A 49 6.27 -2.59 30.38
C LEU A 49 5.71 -4.02 30.51
N THR A 50 6.41 -5.01 29.98
CA THR A 50 6.06 -6.43 30.05
C THR A 50 5.96 -6.96 31.47
N ASP A 51 6.66 -6.36 32.44
CA ASP A 51 6.60 -6.75 33.86
C ASP A 51 5.21 -6.51 34.47
N VAL A 52 4.42 -5.59 33.93
CA VAL A 52 3.04 -5.35 34.36
C VAL A 52 2.19 -6.61 34.30
N ILE A 53 2.45 -7.49 33.34
CA ILE A 53 1.73 -8.78 33.17
C ILE A 53 1.95 -9.68 34.40
N GLU A 54 3.19 -9.77 34.86
CA GLU A 54 3.52 -10.55 36.06
C GLU A 54 2.93 -9.92 37.33
N ILE A 55 3.02 -8.60 37.46
CA ILE A 55 2.43 -7.85 38.59
C ILE A 55 0.92 -8.10 38.67
N PHE A 56 0.20 -8.00 37.54
CA PHE A 56 -1.24 -8.28 37.50
C PHE A 56 -1.56 -9.73 37.91
N LYS A 57 -0.80 -10.68 37.42
CA LYS A 57 -0.98 -12.11 37.82
C LYS A 57 -0.76 -12.30 39.31
N LYS A 58 0.30 -11.75 39.90
CA LYS A 58 0.58 -11.81 41.35
C LYS A 58 -0.54 -11.14 42.17
N ALA A 59 -1.14 -10.07 41.64
CA ALA A 59 -2.26 -9.38 42.27
C ALA A 59 -3.62 -10.08 42.07
N GLY A 60 -3.66 -11.25 41.41
CA GLY A 60 -4.88 -12.01 41.13
C GLY A 60 -5.81 -11.38 40.12
N GLN A 61 -5.31 -10.45 39.29
CA GLN A 61 -6.07 -9.86 38.22
C GLN A 61 -6.17 -10.78 37.00
N THR A 62 -7.23 -10.62 36.23
CA THR A 62 -7.41 -11.39 35.00
C THR A 62 -6.46 -10.88 33.91
N VAL A 63 -5.65 -11.79 33.38
CA VAL A 63 -4.78 -11.55 32.21
C VAL A 63 -5.11 -12.59 31.17
N ALA A 64 -5.35 -12.16 29.93
CA ALA A 64 -5.58 -13.04 28.80
C ALA A 64 -4.64 -12.68 27.64
N ALA A 65 -4.31 -13.66 26.83
CA ALA A 65 -3.58 -13.48 25.58
C ALA A 65 -4.53 -13.74 24.40
N HIS A 66 -4.37 -12.96 23.36
CA HIS A 66 -4.99 -13.21 22.06
C HIS A 66 -3.91 -13.65 21.08
N ILE A 67 -4.11 -14.80 20.47
CA ILE A 67 -3.17 -15.31 19.45
C ILE A 67 -3.59 -14.73 18.11
N LEU A 68 -2.67 -14.12 17.39
CA LEU A 68 -2.91 -13.63 16.05
C LEU A 68 -2.91 -14.79 15.04
N ASP A 69 -3.89 -14.81 14.15
CA ASP A 69 -3.99 -15.81 13.08
C ASP A 69 -2.95 -15.57 11.98
N ASP A 70 -2.58 -14.32 11.75
CA ASP A 70 -1.59 -13.89 10.75
C ASP A 70 -0.36 -13.28 11.43
N PHE A 71 0.75 -13.98 11.36
CA PHE A 71 2.03 -13.53 11.95
C PHE A 71 2.50 -12.21 11.34
N ASP A 72 2.21 -11.95 10.06
CA ASP A 72 2.63 -10.73 9.37
C ASP A 72 2.01 -9.45 9.99
N GLU A 73 0.92 -9.58 10.76
CA GLU A 73 0.32 -8.47 11.52
C GLU A 73 1.16 -8.03 12.72
N SER A 74 2.09 -8.86 13.16
CA SER A 74 3.00 -8.57 14.28
C SER A 74 4.33 -7.95 13.86
N LEU A 75 4.58 -7.73 12.57
CA LEU A 75 5.86 -7.23 12.07
C LEU A 75 6.19 -5.84 12.60
N GLY A 76 7.23 -5.76 13.41
CA GLY A 76 7.83 -4.50 13.85
C GLY A 76 8.82 -3.95 12.82
N VAL A 77 8.77 -2.64 12.57
CA VAL A 77 9.66 -1.97 11.61
C VAL A 77 10.70 -1.15 12.35
N ASN A 78 11.88 -1.72 12.55
CA ASN A 78 12.99 -1.08 13.25
C ASN A 78 14.15 -0.66 12.33
N ASP A 79 14.18 -1.17 11.10
CA ASP A 79 15.22 -0.88 10.11
C ASP A 79 14.64 -0.91 8.68
N ARG A 80 15.49 -0.63 7.70
CA ARG A 80 15.10 -0.60 6.28
C ARG A 80 14.78 -1.98 5.71
N VAL A 81 15.33 -3.03 6.26
CA VAL A 81 15.06 -4.42 5.83
C VAL A 81 13.65 -4.79 6.27
N ALA A 82 13.32 -4.56 7.54
CA ALA A 82 11.98 -4.77 8.07
C ALA A 82 10.92 -3.91 7.35
N LEU A 83 11.25 -2.64 7.04
CA LEU A 83 10.37 -1.79 6.23
C LEU A 83 10.08 -2.38 4.85
N SER A 84 11.11 -2.90 4.18
CA SER A 84 10.95 -3.53 2.85
C SER A 84 10.06 -4.79 2.91
N GLN A 85 10.15 -5.57 3.99
CA GLN A 85 9.31 -6.76 4.18
C GLN A 85 7.86 -6.38 4.48
N ALA A 86 7.63 -5.38 5.32
CA ALA A 86 6.29 -4.86 5.60
C ALA A 86 5.62 -4.32 4.33
N GLU A 87 6.36 -3.58 3.49
CA GLU A 87 5.89 -3.11 2.18
C GLU A 87 5.52 -4.27 1.26
N LEU A 88 6.36 -5.31 1.20
CA LEU A 88 6.07 -6.51 0.39
C LEU A 88 4.78 -7.21 0.85
N THR A 89 4.57 -7.33 2.15
CA THR A 89 3.35 -7.91 2.73
C THR A 89 2.11 -7.08 2.37
N MET A 90 2.18 -5.75 2.52
CA MET A 90 1.08 -4.87 2.14
C MET A 90 0.77 -4.93 0.65
N ARG A 91 1.78 -4.91 -0.21
CA ARG A 91 1.64 -5.06 -1.66
C ARG A 91 0.96 -6.37 -2.04
N LYS A 92 1.33 -7.48 -1.41
CA LYS A 92 0.67 -8.78 -1.62
C LYS A 92 -0.81 -8.73 -1.25
N ARG A 93 -1.18 -8.11 -0.13
CA ARG A 93 -2.56 -7.96 0.33
C ARG A 93 -3.38 -7.10 -0.63
N ILE A 94 -2.87 -5.94 -1.03
CA ILE A 94 -3.53 -5.01 -1.96
C ILE A 94 -3.74 -5.69 -3.33
N ASN A 95 -2.69 -6.27 -3.89
CA ASN A 95 -2.76 -6.94 -5.19
C ASN A 95 -3.70 -8.14 -5.15
N HIS A 96 -3.68 -8.94 -4.08
CA HIS A 96 -4.61 -10.04 -3.89
C HIS A 96 -6.06 -9.56 -3.90
N GLN A 97 -6.37 -8.48 -3.19
CA GLN A 97 -7.73 -7.92 -3.16
C GLN A 97 -8.22 -7.48 -4.54
N HIS A 98 -7.36 -6.82 -5.33
CA HIS A 98 -7.72 -6.46 -6.70
C HIS A 98 -7.95 -7.68 -7.59
N MET A 99 -7.11 -8.71 -7.49
CA MET A 99 -7.29 -9.96 -8.26
C MET A 99 -8.58 -10.69 -7.88
N VAL A 100 -8.94 -10.75 -6.61
CA VAL A 100 -10.22 -11.34 -6.14
C VAL A 100 -11.42 -10.54 -6.68
N ASN A 101 -11.26 -9.24 -6.86
CA ASN A 101 -12.27 -8.34 -7.42
C ASN A 101 -12.29 -8.32 -8.97
N GLY A 102 -11.63 -9.27 -9.64
CA GLY A 102 -11.71 -9.44 -11.09
C GLY A 102 -10.70 -8.64 -11.90
N VAL A 103 -9.64 -8.11 -11.28
CA VAL A 103 -8.51 -7.47 -11.98
C VAL A 103 -7.45 -8.50 -12.33
N THR A 104 -6.92 -8.47 -13.54
CA THR A 104 -5.80 -9.32 -13.95
C THR A 104 -4.49 -8.60 -13.75
N LEU A 105 -3.65 -9.08 -12.85
CA LEU A 105 -2.25 -8.65 -12.71
C LEU A 105 -1.34 -9.71 -13.32
N ILE A 106 -0.62 -9.36 -14.39
CA ILE A 106 0.27 -10.30 -15.09
C ILE A 106 1.47 -10.67 -14.22
N ASP A 107 2.02 -9.69 -13.49
CA ASP A 107 3.08 -9.92 -12.51
C ASP A 107 2.82 -9.12 -11.23
N PRO A 108 2.12 -9.71 -10.25
CA PRO A 108 1.85 -9.04 -8.98
C PRO A 108 3.12 -8.65 -8.19
N ALA A 109 4.25 -9.32 -8.44
CA ALA A 109 5.49 -9.03 -7.70
C ALA A 109 6.12 -7.69 -8.11
N THR A 110 5.93 -7.27 -9.36
CA THR A 110 6.45 -6.00 -9.89
C THR A 110 5.39 -4.92 -10.09
N THR A 111 4.16 -5.18 -9.65
CA THR A 111 3.05 -4.22 -9.73
C THR A 111 2.86 -3.55 -8.38
N TYR A 112 2.95 -2.22 -8.34
CA TYR A 112 2.83 -1.38 -7.14
C TYR A 112 1.54 -0.58 -7.20
N ILE A 113 0.61 -0.88 -6.30
CA ILE A 113 -0.70 -0.23 -6.19
C ILE A 113 -0.87 0.30 -4.77
N ASP A 114 -1.16 1.60 -4.63
CA ASP A 114 -1.44 2.19 -3.32
C ASP A 114 -2.82 1.76 -2.80
N SER A 115 -3.02 1.79 -1.49
CA SER A 115 -4.24 1.32 -0.82
C SER A 115 -5.51 2.09 -1.21
N GLU A 116 -5.38 3.35 -1.60
CA GLU A 116 -6.50 4.23 -1.97
C GLU A 116 -6.95 4.06 -3.43
N VAL A 117 -6.21 3.28 -4.22
CA VAL A 117 -6.52 3.04 -5.63
C VAL A 117 -7.74 2.14 -5.77
N THR A 118 -8.64 2.50 -6.67
CA THR A 118 -9.79 1.65 -7.04
C THR A 118 -9.71 1.22 -8.50
N ILE A 119 -9.94 -0.06 -8.78
CA ILE A 119 -9.82 -0.64 -10.12
C ILE A 119 -11.05 -1.49 -10.43
N GLY A 120 -11.65 -1.24 -11.58
CA GLY A 120 -12.80 -2.00 -12.08
C GLY A 120 -12.40 -3.38 -12.62
N GLU A 121 -13.37 -4.30 -12.58
CA GLU A 121 -13.23 -5.67 -13.09
C GLU A 121 -12.84 -5.72 -14.58
N GLU A 122 -12.27 -6.84 -15.03
CA GLU A 122 -11.78 -7.09 -16.39
C GLU A 122 -10.65 -6.12 -16.82
N THR A 123 -10.11 -5.33 -15.91
CA THR A 123 -8.90 -4.52 -16.18
C THR A 123 -7.66 -5.40 -16.12
N VAL A 124 -6.77 -5.22 -17.10
CA VAL A 124 -5.50 -5.96 -17.21
C VAL A 124 -4.33 -5.02 -16.96
N ILE A 125 -3.47 -5.40 -16.04
CA ILE A 125 -2.27 -4.64 -15.67
C ILE A 125 -1.04 -5.52 -15.91
N GLU A 126 -0.15 -5.06 -16.77
CA GLU A 126 1.09 -5.75 -17.08
C GLU A 126 2.16 -5.56 -15.99
N ALA A 127 3.32 -6.18 -16.19
CA ALA A 127 4.43 -6.09 -15.25
C ALA A 127 5.02 -4.67 -15.12
N ASN A 128 5.67 -4.37 -13.98
CA ASN A 128 6.37 -3.10 -13.74
C ASN A 128 5.47 -1.85 -13.84
N VAL A 129 4.22 -1.97 -13.46
CA VAL A 129 3.28 -0.85 -13.40
C VAL A 129 3.23 -0.28 -11.98
N THR A 130 3.10 1.05 -11.90
CA THR A 130 2.96 1.77 -10.64
C THR A 130 1.70 2.63 -10.67
N ILE A 131 0.78 2.44 -9.72
CA ILE A 131 -0.47 3.19 -9.60
C ILE A 131 -0.57 3.77 -8.20
N LYS A 132 -0.63 5.09 -8.08
CA LYS A 132 -0.50 5.79 -6.81
C LYS A 132 -1.60 6.78 -6.50
N GLY A 133 -1.65 7.11 -5.21
CA GLY A 133 -2.50 8.14 -4.67
C GLY A 133 -3.99 7.87 -4.88
N ASN A 134 -4.78 8.92 -4.99
CA ASN A 134 -6.23 8.81 -5.15
C ASN A 134 -6.59 8.58 -6.64
N THR A 135 -6.26 7.39 -7.14
CA THR A 135 -6.46 7.02 -8.56
C THR A 135 -7.67 6.09 -8.72
N PHE A 136 -8.52 6.43 -9.70
CA PHE A 136 -9.63 5.60 -10.14
C PHE A 136 -9.36 5.01 -11.52
N ILE A 137 -9.53 3.70 -11.67
CA ILE A 137 -9.45 2.99 -12.95
C ILE A 137 -10.76 2.24 -13.16
N GLY A 138 -11.41 2.49 -14.29
CA GLY A 138 -12.67 1.87 -14.71
C GLY A 138 -12.50 0.40 -15.08
N LYS A 139 -13.54 -0.16 -15.71
CA LYS A 139 -13.57 -1.53 -16.20
C LYS A 139 -12.93 -1.65 -17.58
N ASN A 140 -12.42 -2.86 -17.90
CA ASN A 140 -11.92 -3.15 -19.25
C ASN A 140 -10.76 -2.22 -19.66
N VAL A 141 -9.93 -1.79 -18.75
CA VAL A 141 -8.76 -0.94 -19.03
C VAL A 141 -7.53 -1.80 -19.27
N LEU A 142 -6.71 -1.44 -20.23
CA LEU A 142 -5.40 -2.06 -20.42
C LEU A 142 -4.29 -1.09 -19.99
N ILE A 143 -3.48 -1.51 -19.03
CA ILE A 143 -2.30 -0.76 -18.58
C ILE A 143 -1.06 -1.59 -18.87
N THR A 144 -0.27 -1.15 -19.84
CA THR A 144 0.91 -1.91 -20.25
C THR A 144 2.13 -1.59 -19.38
N ASN A 145 3.13 -2.45 -19.50
CA ASN A 145 4.34 -2.43 -18.71
C ASN A 145 5.03 -1.05 -18.68
N GLY A 146 5.62 -0.72 -17.52
CA GLY A 146 6.35 0.52 -17.32
C GLY A 146 5.48 1.78 -17.20
N SER A 147 4.15 1.64 -17.19
CA SER A 147 3.25 2.77 -16.99
C SER A 147 3.25 3.24 -15.53
N ARG A 148 3.16 4.55 -15.34
CA ARG A 148 2.98 5.21 -14.06
C ARG A 148 1.71 6.06 -14.08
N ILE A 149 0.82 5.83 -13.14
CA ILE A 149 -0.44 6.57 -13.01
C ILE A 149 -0.53 7.10 -11.58
N GLU A 150 -0.81 8.40 -11.43
CA GLU A 150 -0.89 9.03 -10.10
C GLU A 150 -2.01 10.06 -10.03
N ASN A 151 -2.82 10.01 -8.96
CA ASN A 151 -3.91 10.95 -8.70
C ASN A 151 -4.81 11.23 -9.92
N SER A 152 -5.18 10.20 -10.66
CA SER A 152 -5.82 10.32 -11.98
C SER A 152 -7.10 9.50 -12.09
N GLU A 153 -7.97 9.90 -13.02
CA GLU A 153 -9.20 9.17 -13.36
C GLU A 153 -9.09 8.55 -14.76
N ILE A 154 -9.02 7.25 -14.83
CA ILE A 154 -9.02 6.50 -16.10
C ILE A 154 -10.35 5.77 -16.23
N HIS A 155 -11.21 6.24 -17.12
CA HIS A 155 -12.53 5.64 -17.33
C HIS A 155 -12.44 4.32 -18.12
N SER A 156 -13.59 3.64 -18.25
CA SER A 156 -13.64 2.29 -18.84
C SER A 156 -13.22 2.26 -20.31
N ASN A 157 -12.73 1.10 -20.75
CA ASN A 157 -12.26 0.86 -22.12
C ASN A 157 -11.09 1.75 -22.56
N CYS A 158 -10.34 2.32 -21.63
CA CYS A 158 -9.14 3.08 -21.92
C CYS A 158 -7.91 2.19 -22.06
N GLU A 159 -6.88 2.74 -22.68
CA GLU A 159 -5.58 2.08 -22.78
C GLU A 159 -4.45 3.06 -22.44
N VAL A 160 -3.57 2.63 -21.52
CA VAL A 160 -2.35 3.36 -21.12
C VAL A 160 -1.14 2.50 -21.47
N ARG A 161 -0.39 2.88 -22.50
CA ARG A 161 0.77 2.14 -22.99
C ARG A 161 2.06 2.82 -22.56
N ASN A 162 2.85 2.16 -21.72
CA ASN A 162 4.20 2.60 -21.32
C ASN A 162 4.31 4.13 -21.22
N SER A 163 3.47 4.73 -20.39
CA SER A 163 3.26 6.18 -20.32
C SER A 163 3.07 6.66 -18.89
N THR A 164 3.27 7.96 -18.68
CA THR A 164 3.04 8.61 -17.40
C THR A 164 1.75 9.43 -17.46
N VAL A 165 0.87 9.25 -16.45
CA VAL A 165 -0.40 9.98 -16.32
C VAL A 165 -0.49 10.52 -14.89
N GLU A 166 -0.47 11.84 -14.75
CA GLU A 166 -0.45 12.52 -13.45
C GLU A 166 -1.58 13.55 -13.39
N GLU A 167 -2.36 13.52 -12.29
CA GLU A 167 -3.46 14.47 -12.01
C GLU A 167 -4.31 14.78 -13.24
N SER A 168 -4.67 13.74 -13.98
CA SER A 168 -5.28 13.82 -15.31
C SER A 168 -6.53 12.95 -15.39
N ARG A 169 -7.39 13.27 -16.36
CA ARG A 169 -8.60 12.50 -16.62
C ARG A 169 -8.62 11.96 -18.04
N MET A 170 -8.90 10.68 -18.19
CA MET A 170 -9.13 9.99 -19.47
C MET A 170 -10.56 9.49 -19.51
N SER A 171 -11.39 10.03 -20.42
CA SER A 171 -12.77 9.56 -20.63
C SER A 171 -12.80 8.28 -21.45
N VAL A 172 -13.96 7.64 -21.47
CA VAL A 172 -14.19 6.30 -22.06
C VAL A 172 -13.60 6.17 -23.47
N GLY A 173 -12.88 5.04 -23.68
CA GLY A 173 -12.33 4.68 -24.97
C GLY A 173 -11.12 5.50 -25.43
N SER A 174 -10.62 6.40 -24.59
CA SER A 174 -9.39 7.13 -24.92
C SER A 174 -8.16 6.27 -24.71
N ASN A 175 -7.07 6.57 -25.42
CA ASN A 175 -5.82 5.84 -25.28
C ASN A 175 -4.62 6.78 -25.35
N VAL A 176 -3.55 6.38 -24.67
CA VAL A 176 -2.32 7.16 -24.54
C VAL A 176 -1.09 6.29 -24.68
N GLY A 177 -0.11 6.77 -25.45
CA GLY A 177 1.21 6.17 -25.56
C GLY A 177 1.49 5.42 -26.87
N PRO A 178 2.64 4.74 -26.92
CA PRO A 178 3.63 4.62 -25.84
C PRO A 178 4.50 5.89 -25.65
N TYR A 179 5.14 5.97 -24.47
CA TYR A 179 6.08 7.05 -24.14
C TYR A 179 5.46 8.44 -24.18
N ALA A 180 4.21 8.57 -23.79
CA ALA A 180 3.54 9.84 -23.66
C ALA A 180 3.49 10.29 -22.19
N HIS A 181 3.28 11.59 -21.97
CA HIS A 181 3.15 12.16 -20.64
C HIS A 181 1.92 13.06 -20.56
N LEU A 182 0.90 12.64 -19.82
CA LEU A 182 -0.21 13.48 -19.43
C LEU A 182 0.13 14.11 -18.08
N ARG A 183 0.34 15.42 -18.09
CA ARG A 183 0.69 16.22 -16.92
C ARG A 183 -0.56 16.81 -16.26
N PRO A 184 -0.43 17.34 -15.02
CA PRO A 184 -1.54 17.86 -14.25
C PRO A 184 -2.48 18.78 -15.03
N GLY A 185 -3.80 18.57 -14.81
CA GLY A 185 -4.86 19.34 -15.45
C GLY A 185 -5.19 18.93 -16.89
N THR A 186 -4.68 17.81 -17.36
CA THR A 186 -5.03 17.28 -18.68
C THR A 186 -6.35 16.51 -18.63
N VAL A 187 -7.23 16.80 -19.57
CA VAL A 187 -8.52 16.12 -19.76
C VAL A 187 -8.61 15.59 -21.18
N LEU A 188 -8.69 14.28 -21.32
CA LEU A 188 -9.00 13.62 -22.57
C LEU A 188 -10.49 13.26 -22.60
N SER A 189 -11.23 13.81 -23.53
CA SER A 189 -12.62 13.42 -23.76
C SER A 189 -12.70 12.01 -24.36
N GLU A 190 -13.90 11.55 -24.69
CA GLU A 190 -14.13 10.20 -25.23
C GLU A 190 -13.39 9.98 -26.55
N GLU A 191 -12.85 8.76 -26.71
CA GLU A 191 -12.22 8.31 -27.96
C GLU A 191 -11.01 9.17 -28.41
N VAL A 192 -10.40 9.93 -27.50
CA VAL A 192 -9.18 10.67 -27.81
C VAL A 192 -8.00 9.72 -27.97
N HIS A 193 -7.19 9.94 -29.00
CA HIS A 193 -5.97 9.22 -29.26
C HIS A 193 -4.74 10.11 -29.03
N VAL A 194 -3.90 9.74 -28.08
CA VAL A 194 -2.59 10.36 -27.84
C VAL A 194 -1.51 9.35 -28.18
N GLY A 195 -0.74 9.61 -29.22
CA GLY A 195 0.31 8.70 -29.69
C GLY A 195 1.66 8.86 -28.98
N ASN A 196 2.71 8.33 -29.60
CA ASN A 196 4.02 8.21 -29.00
C ASN A 196 4.79 9.55 -28.90
N PHE A 197 5.51 9.72 -27.79
CA PHE A 197 6.32 10.92 -27.51
C PHE A 197 5.49 12.22 -27.52
N VAL A 198 4.25 12.17 -27.04
CA VAL A 198 3.38 13.33 -26.89
C VAL A 198 3.35 13.75 -25.42
N GLU A 199 3.50 15.04 -25.16
CA GLU A 199 3.34 15.62 -23.84
C GLU A 199 2.15 16.59 -23.84
N ILE A 200 1.24 16.44 -22.86
CA ILE A 200 0.07 17.32 -22.71
C ILE A 200 0.03 17.87 -21.29
N LYS A 201 -0.22 19.19 -21.15
CA LYS A 201 -0.29 19.87 -19.86
C LYS A 201 -1.47 20.84 -19.83
N GLY A 202 -2.31 20.76 -18.77
CA GLY A 202 -3.35 21.76 -18.52
C GLY A 202 -4.29 21.99 -19.72
N SER A 203 -4.57 20.95 -20.48
CA SER A 203 -5.28 21.04 -21.75
C SER A 203 -6.47 20.09 -21.81
N THR A 204 -7.51 20.49 -22.51
CA THR A 204 -8.67 19.64 -22.80
C THR A 204 -8.68 19.27 -24.28
N LEU A 205 -8.63 17.97 -24.56
CA LEU A 205 -8.80 17.43 -25.91
C LEU A 205 -10.23 16.93 -26.06
N GLY A 206 -10.97 17.51 -27.03
CA GLY A 206 -12.35 17.15 -27.32
C GLY A 206 -12.48 15.77 -27.94
N LYS A 207 -13.70 15.24 -27.99
CA LYS A 207 -14.02 13.89 -28.45
C LYS A 207 -13.40 13.55 -29.79
N GLY A 208 -12.74 12.41 -29.86
CA GLY A 208 -12.13 11.89 -31.09
C GLY A 208 -10.87 12.64 -31.58
N THR A 209 -10.36 13.60 -30.81
CA THR A 209 -9.11 14.30 -31.14
C THR A 209 -7.94 13.31 -31.22
N LYS A 210 -7.06 13.55 -32.19
CA LYS A 210 -5.85 12.72 -32.39
C LYS A 210 -4.59 13.56 -32.35
N ALA A 211 -3.75 13.33 -31.35
CA ALA A 211 -2.38 13.83 -31.25
C ALA A 211 -1.41 12.70 -31.60
N GLY A 212 -0.94 12.64 -32.84
CA GLY A 212 -0.27 11.45 -33.37
C GLY A 212 1.09 11.12 -32.77
N HIS A 213 2.04 12.04 -32.80
CA HIS A 213 3.39 11.82 -32.24
C HIS A 213 4.20 13.11 -32.16
N LEU A 214 5.25 13.10 -31.32
CA LEU A 214 6.27 14.15 -31.20
C LEU A 214 5.66 15.56 -31.04
N THR A 215 4.63 15.69 -30.20
CA THR A 215 3.84 16.91 -30.04
C THR A 215 3.78 17.34 -28.58
N TYR A 216 3.92 18.65 -28.34
CA TYR A 216 3.58 19.29 -27.07
C TYR A 216 2.28 20.08 -27.19
N ILE A 217 1.34 19.85 -26.27
CA ILE A 217 0.09 20.61 -26.16
C ILE A 217 0.00 21.18 -24.73
N GLY A 218 0.01 22.50 -24.60
CA GLY A 218 -0.01 23.16 -23.29
C GLY A 218 -1.06 24.25 -23.19
N ASN A 219 -1.88 24.22 -22.13
CA ASN A 219 -2.90 25.20 -21.79
C ASN A 219 -3.85 25.51 -22.97
N ALA A 220 -4.31 24.49 -23.66
CA ALA A 220 -5.13 24.57 -24.85
C ALA A 220 -6.47 23.82 -24.72
N THR A 221 -7.44 24.19 -25.53
CA THR A 221 -8.65 23.41 -25.80
C THR A 221 -8.67 23.06 -27.28
N VAL A 222 -8.77 21.81 -27.64
CA VAL A 222 -8.68 21.25 -28.97
C VAL A 222 -9.94 20.49 -29.31
#